data_2b180b585a2895347f41cc9358b21f47
#
_entry.id   2b180b585a2895347f41cc9358b21f47
#
_cell.length_a   1.000
_cell.length_b   1.000
_cell.length_c   1.000
_cell.angle_alpha   90.00
_cell.angle_beta   90.00
_cell.angle_gamma   90.00
#
_symmetry.space_group_name_H-M   'P 1'
#
loop_
_entity.id
_entity.type
_entity.pdbx_description
1 polymer ?
#
loop_
_entity_poly.entity_id
_entity_poly.type
_entity_poly.pdbx_seq_one_letter_code
_entity_poly.pdbx_strand_id
1 'polypeptide(L)'
;MKFKFQHNELVPDLPYIPKKVTNIAMVTYLLALVMCLIIYHLYALQWRWMLFGIVEVVGFFYFANACSRGWINFQPRRFIQNLFWWGFAIRVLWVIISYLLYMEWTGTAFTISAADELFYDDMGHYGASLMRDGNFAIYDPLTKYAGNVAFSDMGYPIYLSIIYYIFFDSVIIVRIIKALLGAWTAVLVYKLASRNFGETTGRMAAIMCMLMPNLIYYCSFQLKEVEMVFLAMLFIERADALLRLPKMPWRSLFLLMLIPTFLFMIRTALAATLVMGFALALLFTSNRVVKGWRRVMLIGAVGVFGLVIVASGSNIITDVQQMWETGGSTQRTNMEWRSQRDGKMSQKFAKYAGASVFAPLIFTIPFPTMAETPGQENQKMIHGGNYVKNIISFFTIAALFIMLFSGNWRRYVLPVSILCGYLLVLVFSNFAHSERFHLPILPLHLMMAAYGISQMNKLRILKKGYPWWCALMFVAALAWNWFKLAGRGMI
;
A
#
# COMPACT_ATOMS: atom_id res chain seq x y z
N MET A 1 -3.46 36.45 -4.64
CA MET A 1 -4.71 35.91 -5.16
C MET A 1 -5.28 34.94 -4.10
N LYS A 2 -6.27 35.38 -3.31
CA LYS A 2 -6.92 34.48 -2.32
C LYS A 2 -7.91 33.63 -3.10
N PHE A 3 -7.55 32.37 -3.41
CA PHE A 3 -8.51 31.35 -3.85
C PHE A 3 -9.49 31.12 -2.69
N LYS A 4 -10.61 31.85 -2.69
CA LYS A 4 -11.76 31.47 -1.90
C LYS A 4 -12.32 30.21 -2.55
N PHE A 5 -11.93 29.02 -2.03
CA PHE A 5 -12.74 27.83 -2.23
C PHE A 5 -14.12 28.17 -1.65
N GLN A 6 -15.10 28.40 -2.51
CA GLN A 6 -16.50 28.49 -2.09
C GLN A 6 -16.92 27.09 -1.60
N HIS A 7 -16.57 26.80 -0.36
CA HIS A 7 -17.01 25.62 0.34
C HIS A 7 -18.47 25.88 0.72
N ASN A 8 -19.39 25.33 -0.03
CA ASN A 8 -20.80 25.47 0.28
C ASN A 8 -21.12 24.48 1.42
N GLU A 9 -20.99 24.96 2.67
CA GLU A 9 -21.18 24.17 3.88
C GLU A 9 -22.62 23.61 4.02
N LEU A 10 -23.57 24.21 3.30
CA LEU A 10 -24.98 23.78 3.28
C LEU A 10 -25.22 22.49 2.49
N VAL A 11 -24.26 22.07 1.66
CA VAL A 11 -24.39 20.83 0.86
C VAL A 11 -23.81 19.66 1.65
N PRO A 12 -24.59 18.60 1.93
CA PRO A 12 -24.10 17.44 2.67
C PRO A 12 -23.03 16.68 1.89
N ASP A 13 -22.14 16.01 2.62
CA ASP A 13 -21.15 15.09 2.07
C ASP A 13 -21.83 13.98 1.28
N LEU A 14 -21.21 13.57 0.18
CA LEU A 14 -21.74 12.48 -0.63
C LEU A 14 -21.55 11.15 0.12
N PRO A 15 -22.65 10.40 0.40
CA PRO A 15 -22.54 9.22 1.27
C PRO A 15 -22.20 7.92 0.54
N TYR A 16 -22.04 7.94 -0.78
CA TYR A 16 -21.73 6.77 -1.59
C TYR A 16 -20.85 7.12 -2.79
N ILE A 17 -20.26 6.12 -3.41
CA ILE A 17 -19.49 6.28 -4.64
C ILE A 17 -20.46 6.46 -5.83
N PRO A 18 -20.39 7.59 -6.59
CA PRO A 18 -21.34 7.87 -7.65
C PRO A 18 -21.24 6.89 -8.83
N LYS A 19 -22.38 6.46 -9.38
CA LYS A 19 -22.41 5.65 -10.62
C LYS A 19 -21.62 6.29 -11.78
N LYS A 20 -21.67 7.62 -11.89
CA LYS A 20 -20.92 8.33 -12.95
C LYS A 20 -19.41 8.11 -12.82
N VAL A 21 -18.87 8.17 -11.58
CA VAL A 21 -17.44 7.89 -11.32
C VAL A 21 -17.09 6.47 -11.72
N THR A 22 -17.91 5.51 -11.27
CA THR A 22 -17.76 4.09 -11.56
C THR A 22 -17.79 3.80 -13.07
N ASN A 23 -18.80 4.30 -13.78
CA ASN A 23 -18.99 4.01 -15.21
C ASN A 23 -17.85 4.62 -16.05
N ILE A 24 -17.45 5.87 -15.78
CA ILE A 24 -16.34 6.49 -16.51
C ILE A 24 -15.05 5.68 -16.31
N ALA A 25 -14.74 5.28 -15.08
CA ALA A 25 -13.55 4.48 -14.78
C ALA A 25 -13.56 3.13 -15.53
N MET A 26 -14.68 2.40 -15.48
CA MET A 26 -14.78 1.09 -16.15
C MET A 26 -14.68 1.23 -17.67
N VAL A 27 -15.40 2.19 -18.27
CA VAL A 27 -15.36 2.41 -19.71
C VAL A 27 -13.96 2.82 -20.16
N THR A 28 -13.32 3.73 -19.44
CA THR A 28 -11.96 4.18 -19.77
C THR A 28 -10.95 3.03 -19.68
N TYR A 29 -11.10 2.13 -18.70
CA TYR A 29 -10.27 0.93 -18.58
C TYR A 29 -10.44 0.01 -19.80
N LEU A 30 -11.68 -0.32 -20.16
CA LEU A 30 -11.97 -1.21 -21.28
C LEU A 30 -11.44 -0.61 -22.60
N LEU A 31 -11.61 0.70 -22.78
CA LEU A 31 -11.04 1.40 -23.93
C LEU A 31 -9.51 1.34 -23.94
N ALA A 32 -8.85 1.54 -22.79
CA ALA A 32 -7.39 1.43 -22.68
C ALA A 32 -6.90 0.02 -23.02
N LEU A 33 -7.59 -1.01 -22.52
CA LEU A 33 -7.26 -2.40 -22.81
C LEU A 33 -7.39 -2.71 -24.31
N VAL A 34 -8.53 -2.34 -24.93
CA VAL A 34 -8.76 -2.52 -26.37
C VAL A 34 -7.72 -1.75 -27.21
N MET A 35 -7.43 -0.50 -26.86
CA MET A 35 -6.42 0.29 -27.59
C MET A 35 -5.02 -0.29 -27.45
N CYS A 36 -4.65 -0.81 -26.27
CA CYS A 36 -3.37 -1.53 -26.12
C CYS A 36 -3.31 -2.79 -27.00
N LEU A 37 -4.40 -3.55 -27.10
CA LEU A 37 -4.48 -4.73 -27.99
C LEU A 37 -4.31 -4.36 -29.46
N ILE A 38 -4.89 -3.23 -29.90
CA ILE A 38 -4.78 -2.77 -31.28
C ILE A 38 -3.38 -2.22 -31.59
N ILE A 39 -2.88 -1.32 -30.73
CA ILE A 39 -1.60 -0.64 -30.95
C ILE A 39 -0.42 -1.61 -30.81
N TYR A 40 -0.49 -2.51 -29.83
CA TYR A 40 0.57 -3.48 -29.53
C TYR A 40 0.16 -4.91 -29.91
N HIS A 41 -0.48 -5.09 -31.07
CA HIS A 41 -1.05 -6.39 -31.49
C HIS A 41 -0.04 -7.55 -31.50
N LEU A 42 1.24 -7.28 -31.81
CA LEU A 42 2.33 -8.27 -31.75
C LEU A 42 2.68 -8.69 -30.32
N TYR A 43 2.35 -7.87 -29.36
CA TYR A 43 2.57 -8.07 -27.93
C TYR A 43 1.26 -7.97 -27.17
N ALA A 44 0.19 -8.50 -27.76
CA ALA A 44 -1.14 -8.51 -27.16
C ALA A 44 -1.13 -9.29 -25.84
N LEU A 45 -1.71 -8.72 -24.82
CA LEU A 45 -1.84 -9.34 -23.50
C LEU A 45 -2.64 -10.63 -23.62
N GLN A 46 -2.18 -11.73 -23.00
CA GLN A 46 -2.88 -13.00 -23.01
C GLN A 46 -4.26 -12.86 -22.36
N TRP A 47 -5.26 -13.58 -22.88
CA TRP A 47 -6.65 -13.49 -22.45
C TRP A 47 -6.84 -13.71 -20.94
N ARG A 48 -6.05 -14.61 -20.32
CA ARG A 48 -6.07 -14.86 -18.88
C ARG A 48 -5.76 -13.60 -18.06
N TRP A 49 -4.76 -12.83 -18.46
CA TRP A 49 -4.40 -11.57 -17.77
C TRP A 49 -5.45 -10.49 -18.00
N MET A 50 -6.03 -10.42 -19.20
CA MET A 50 -7.16 -9.52 -19.48
C MET A 50 -8.35 -9.81 -18.57
N LEU A 51 -8.67 -11.09 -18.35
CA LEU A 51 -9.75 -11.50 -17.46
C LEU A 51 -9.50 -11.04 -16.02
N PHE A 52 -8.27 -11.23 -15.48
CA PHE A 52 -7.92 -10.73 -14.15
C PHE A 52 -8.15 -9.23 -14.04
N GLY A 53 -7.62 -8.44 -14.94
CA GLY A 53 -7.79 -7.00 -14.89
C GLY A 53 -9.24 -6.54 -15.04
N ILE A 54 -10.06 -7.20 -15.87
CA ILE A 54 -11.49 -6.92 -15.97
C ILE A 54 -12.18 -7.21 -14.64
N VAL A 55 -11.93 -8.36 -14.04
CA VAL A 55 -12.51 -8.74 -12.74
C VAL A 55 -12.08 -7.76 -11.65
N GLU A 56 -10.82 -7.36 -11.62
CA GLU A 56 -10.29 -6.38 -10.67
C GLU A 56 -10.95 -5.00 -10.79
N VAL A 57 -11.03 -4.46 -12.00
CA VAL A 57 -11.55 -3.10 -12.22
C VAL A 57 -13.07 -3.06 -12.11
N VAL A 58 -13.75 -3.96 -12.83
CA VAL A 58 -15.22 -4.03 -12.80
C VAL A 58 -15.69 -4.45 -11.41
N GLY A 59 -15.06 -5.46 -10.82
CA GLY A 59 -15.35 -5.91 -9.47
C GLY A 59 -15.20 -4.78 -8.45
N PHE A 60 -14.06 -4.08 -8.44
CA PHE A 60 -13.83 -2.97 -7.52
C PHE A 60 -14.90 -1.88 -7.68
N PHE A 61 -15.03 -1.29 -8.87
CA PHE A 61 -15.91 -0.14 -9.06
C PHE A 61 -17.40 -0.49 -8.92
N TYR A 62 -17.83 -1.63 -9.44
CA TYR A 62 -19.22 -2.07 -9.33
C TYR A 62 -19.60 -2.37 -7.88
N PHE A 63 -18.83 -3.21 -7.18
CA PHE A 63 -19.13 -3.57 -5.80
C PHE A 63 -18.90 -2.40 -4.83
N ALA A 64 -17.92 -1.53 -5.06
CA ALA A 64 -17.76 -0.33 -4.23
C ALA A 64 -18.98 0.61 -4.34
N ASN A 65 -19.55 0.81 -5.54
CA ASN A 65 -20.79 1.54 -5.71
C ASN A 65 -21.98 0.82 -5.04
N ALA A 66 -22.15 -0.49 -5.27
CA ALA A 66 -23.25 -1.28 -4.74
C ALA A 66 -23.22 -1.35 -3.20
N CYS A 67 -22.06 -1.70 -2.61
CA CYS A 67 -21.92 -1.78 -1.15
C CYS A 67 -22.06 -0.42 -0.48
N SER A 68 -21.48 0.66 -1.05
CA SER A 68 -21.61 1.98 -0.45
C SER A 68 -23.06 2.49 -0.42
N ARG A 69 -23.88 2.09 -1.38
CA ARG A 69 -25.33 2.39 -1.39
C ARG A 69 -26.13 1.45 -0.50
N GLY A 70 -25.88 0.15 -0.59
CA GLY A 70 -26.65 -0.85 0.13
C GLY A 70 -26.42 -0.83 1.65
N TRP A 71 -25.22 -0.44 2.09
CA TRP A 71 -24.85 -0.43 3.51
C TRP A 71 -24.97 0.95 4.17
N ILE A 72 -25.50 1.95 3.46
CA ILE A 72 -25.61 3.33 3.96
C ILE A 72 -26.41 3.44 5.27
N ASN A 73 -27.47 2.65 5.39
CA ASN A 73 -28.38 2.67 6.53
C ASN A 73 -28.03 1.66 7.63
N PHE A 74 -26.94 0.91 7.49
CA PHE A 74 -26.57 -0.05 8.52
C PHE A 74 -26.12 0.65 9.80
N GLN A 75 -26.50 0.09 10.95
CA GLN A 75 -25.91 0.52 12.22
C GLN A 75 -24.39 0.28 12.19
N PRO A 76 -23.56 1.11 12.85
CA PRO A 76 -22.11 1.00 12.81
C PRO A 76 -21.59 -0.40 13.17
N ARG A 77 -22.20 -1.05 14.17
CA ARG A 77 -21.83 -2.40 14.60
C ARG A 77 -22.06 -3.45 13.50
N ARG A 78 -23.24 -3.41 12.87
CA ARG A 78 -23.59 -4.30 11.75
C ARG A 78 -22.71 -4.02 10.52
N PHE A 79 -22.41 -2.74 10.26
CA PHE A 79 -21.50 -2.37 9.19
C PHE A 79 -20.11 -2.98 9.39
N ILE A 80 -19.51 -2.87 10.59
CA ILE A 80 -18.20 -3.44 10.91
C ILE A 80 -18.21 -4.97 10.76
N GLN A 81 -19.27 -5.65 11.22
CA GLN A 81 -19.37 -7.10 11.10
C GLN A 81 -19.41 -7.54 9.63
N ASN A 82 -20.27 -6.89 8.82
CA ASN A 82 -20.35 -7.20 7.39
C ASN A 82 -19.05 -6.88 6.66
N LEU A 83 -18.43 -5.73 6.94
CA LEU A 83 -17.14 -5.33 6.38
C LEU A 83 -16.05 -6.38 6.65
N PHE A 84 -15.98 -6.85 7.89
CA PHE A 84 -15.00 -7.86 8.29
C PHE A 84 -15.25 -9.20 7.60
N TRP A 85 -16.48 -9.73 7.69
CA TRP A 85 -16.76 -11.07 7.17
C TRP A 85 -16.73 -11.14 5.64
N TRP A 86 -17.26 -10.14 4.95
CA TRP A 86 -17.12 -10.05 3.49
C TRP A 86 -15.67 -9.84 3.07
N GLY A 87 -14.94 -8.99 3.78
CA GLY A 87 -13.52 -8.75 3.54
C GLY A 87 -12.67 -10.01 3.75
N PHE A 88 -12.98 -10.80 4.77
CA PHE A 88 -12.33 -12.09 5.03
C PHE A 88 -12.69 -13.13 3.98
N ALA A 89 -13.99 -13.29 3.68
CA ALA A 89 -14.47 -14.29 2.72
C ALA A 89 -13.86 -14.06 1.31
N ILE A 90 -13.83 -12.82 0.82
CA ILE A 90 -13.23 -12.49 -0.49
C ILE A 90 -11.74 -12.87 -0.52
N ARG A 91 -11.00 -12.59 0.55
CA ARG A 91 -9.56 -12.91 0.64
C ARG A 91 -9.30 -14.42 0.76
N VAL A 92 -10.10 -15.13 1.55
CA VAL A 92 -9.99 -16.60 1.64
C VAL A 92 -10.32 -17.24 0.29
N LEU A 93 -11.38 -16.77 -0.38
CA LEU A 93 -11.72 -17.24 -1.73
C LEU A 93 -10.54 -17.01 -2.70
N TRP A 94 -9.92 -15.83 -2.65
CA TRP A 94 -8.74 -15.54 -3.46
C TRP A 94 -7.54 -16.44 -3.09
N VAL A 95 -7.30 -16.68 -1.81
CA VAL A 95 -6.23 -17.61 -1.35
C VAL A 95 -6.43 -19.00 -1.93
N ILE A 96 -7.66 -19.52 -1.93
CA ILE A 96 -7.98 -20.85 -2.49
C ILE A 96 -7.79 -20.85 -4.01
N ILE A 97 -8.37 -19.88 -4.72
CA ILE A 97 -8.26 -19.77 -6.18
C ILE A 97 -6.79 -19.65 -6.61
N SER A 98 -6.05 -18.74 -5.99
CA SER A 98 -4.64 -18.53 -6.34
C SER A 98 -3.76 -19.74 -6.02
N TYR A 99 -4.02 -20.45 -4.92
CA TYR A 99 -3.34 -21.70 -4.60
C TYR A 99 -3.50 -22.75 -5.71
N LEU A 100 -4.74 -22.96 -6.17
CA LEU A 100 -5.04 -23.91 -7.26
C LEU A 100 -4.38 -23.47 -8.58
N LEU A 101 -4.45 -22.17 -8.91
CA LEU A 101 -3.84 -21.64 -10.13
C LEU A 101 -2.31 -21.79 -10.12
N TYR A 102 -1.66 -21.50 -8.99
CA TYR A 102 -0.19 -21.64 -8.89
C TYR A 102 0.23 -23.10 -8.94
N MET A 103 -0.50 -23.98 -8.28
CA MET A 103 -0.24 -25.42 -8.40
C MET A 103 -0.32 -25.91 -9.85
N GLU A 104 -1.29 -25.43 -10.63
CA GLU A 104 -1.41 -25.74 -12.05
C GLU A 104 -0.29 -25.13 -12.91
N TRP A 105 0.09 -23.86 -12.64
CA TRP A 105 1.03 -23.14 -13.50
C TRP A 105 2.51 -23.39 -13.17
N THR A 106 2.84 -23.61 -11.91
CA THR A 106 4.22 -23.75 -11.44
C THR A 106 4.54 -25.10 -10.81
N GLY A 107 3.53 -25.95 -10.59
CA GLY A 107 3.68 -27.20 -9.83
C GLY A 107 3.91 -26.98 -8.32
N THR A 108 3.85 -25.74 -7.85
CA THR A 108 4.09 -25.37 -6.45
C THR A 108 3.00 -24.42 -5.95
N ALA A 109 2.95 -24.18 -4.63
CA ALA A 109 2.02 -23.22 -4.05
C ALA A 109 2.40 -21.75 -4.31
N PHE A 110 3.51 -21.49 -5.01
CA PHE A 110 4.12 -20.16 -5.16
C PHE A 110 3.92 -19.58 -6.56
N THR A 111 4.08 -18.25 -6.68
CA THR A 111 3.89 -17.52 -7.93
C THR A 111 4.94 -17.87 -8.98
N ILE A 112 4.69 -17.48 -10.24
CA ILE A 112 5.61 -17.71 -11.37
C ILE A 112 6.99 -17.05 -11.13
N SER A 113 7.04 -15.93 -10.39
CA SER A 113 8.29 -15.21 -10.06
C SER A 113 8.50 -15.21 -8.54
N ALA A 114 8.65 -16.40 -7.95
CA ALA A 114 8.56 -16.65 -6.53
C ALA A 114 9.88 -16.53 -5.75
N ALA A 115 10.94 -15.93 -6.28
CA ALA A 115 12.28 -15.94 -5.63
C ALA A 115 12.24 -15.51 -4.15
N ASP A 116 11.58 -14.39 -3.85
CA ASP A 116 11.45 -13.91 -2.46
C ASP A 116 10.53 -14.79 -1.61
N GLU A 117 9.48 -15.37 -2.22
CA GLU A 117 8.54 -16.23 -1.52
C GLU A 117 9.21 -17.52 -1.08
N LEU A 118 9.95 -18.16 -1.99
CA LEU A 118 10.68 -19.38 -1.73
C LEU A 118 11.78 -19.15 -0.68
N PHE A 119 12.48 -18.02 -0.76
CA PHE A 119 13.48 -17.66 0.23
C PHE A 119 12.90 -17.52 1.64
N TYR A 120 11.77 -16.80 1.80
CA TYR A 120 11.12 -16.64 3.10
C TYR A 120 10.52 -17.95 3.61
N ASP A 121 9.97 -18.76 2.72
CA ASP A 121 9.40 -20.06 3.05
C ASP A 121 10.47 -21.02 3.59
N ASP A 122 11.58 -21.14 2.86
CA ASP A 122 12.74 -21.97 3.26
C ASP A 122 13.31 -21.56 4.62
N MET A 123 13.51 -20.25 4.82
CA MET A 123 13.92 -19.73 6.13
C MET A 123 12.91 -20.01 7.25
N GLY A 124 11.61 -19.95 6.94
CA GLY A 124 10.55 -20.28 7.88
C GLY A 124 10.61 -21.74 8.32
N HIS A 125 10.80 -22.65 7.36
CA HIS A 125 10.98 -24.09 7.62
C HIS A 125 12.22 -24.38 8.46
N TYR A 126 13.35 -23.77 8.09
CA TYR A 126 14.59 -23.93 8.84
C TYR A 126 14.46 -23.45 10.28
N GLY A 127 13.88 -22.27 10.50
CA GLY A 127 13.65 -21.78 11.86
C GLY A 127 12.68 -22.63 12.66
N ALA A 128 11.63 -23.17 12.02
CA ALA A 128 10.69 -24.09 12.68
C ALA A 128 11.36 -25.41 13.05
N SER A 129 12.27 -25.94 12.23
CA SER A 129 13.03 -27.16 12.56
C SER A 129 13.92 -26.94 13.80
N LEU A 130 14.63 -25.80 13.85
CA LEU A 130 15.42 -25.45 15.04
C LEU A 130 14.58 -25.39 16.31
N MET A 131 13.37 -24.81 16.23
CA MET A 131 12.45 -24.75 17.39
C MET A 131 11.95 -26.14 17.81
N ARG A 132 11.72 -27.06 16.84
CA ARG A 132 11.35 -28.47 17.14
C ARG A 132 12.48 -29.22 17.82
N ASP A 133 13.75 -28.89 17.48
CA ASP A 133 14.93 -29.44 18.14
C ASP A 133 15.24 -28.79 19.51
N GLY A 134 14.34 -27.91 20.01
CA GLY A 134 14.44 -27.23 21.30
C GLY A 134 15.29 -25.96 21.29
N ASN A 135 15.77 -25.50 20.14
CA ASN A 135 16.52 -24.24 20.03
C ASN A 135 15.58 -23.08 19.66
N PHE A 136 15.18 -22.29 20.65
CA PHE A 136 14.34 -21.11 20.46
C PHE A 136 15.13 -19.81 20.17
N ALA A 137 16.46 -19.83 20.31
CA ALA A 137 17.32 -18.70 19.93
C ALA A 137 17.64 -18.73 18.42
N ILE A 138 16.59 -18.61 17.60
CA ILE A 138 16.66 -18.83 16.14
C ILE A 138 17.28 -17.67 15.36
N TYR A 139 17.45 -16.48 15.95
CA TYR A 139 17.92 -15.28 15.23
C TYR A 139 19.29 -15.47 14.58
N ASP A 140 20.31 -15.85 15.37
CA ASP A 140 21.68 -16.03 14.86
C ASP A 140 21.81 -17.17 13.85
N PRO A 141 21.21 -18.37 14.09
CA PRO A 141 21.20 -19.42 13.08
C PRO A 141 20.53 -19.01 11.77
N LEU A 142 19.36 -18.33 11.82
CA LEU A 142 18.69 -17.85 10.64
C LEU A 142 19.50 -16.81 9.89
N THR A 143 20.14 -15.87 10.59
CA THR A 143 20.98 -14.84 9.96
C THR A 143 22.18 -15.48 9.22
N LYS A 144 22.81 -16.49 9.83
CA LYS A 144 23.90 -17.25 9.20
C LYS A 144 23.43 -18.06 7.99
N TYR A 145 22.29 -18.72 8.11
CA TYR A 145 21.68 -19.49 7.02
C TYR A 145 21.33 -18.62 5.82
N ALA A 146 20.83 -17.42 6.07
CA ALA A 146 20.50 -16.42 5.05
C ALA A 146 21.70 -15.70 4.42
N GLY A 147 22.94 -16.06 4.79
CA GLY A 147 24.14 -15.39 4.28
C GLY A 147 24.38 -14.00 4.85
N ASN A 148 24.06 -13.78 6.13
CA ASN A 148 24.19 -12.50 6.84
C ASN A 148 23.31 -11.37 6.26
N VAL A 149 22.07 -11.68 5.99
CA VAL A 149 21.07 -10.70 5.53
C VAL A 149 20.86 -9.62 6.59
N ALA A 150 20.46 -8.42 6.15
CA ALA A 150 20.21 -7.28 7.03
C ALA A 150 19.17 -7.57 8.09
N PHE A 151 19.33 -6.96 9.27
CA PHE A 151 18.38 -7.05 10.39
C PHE A 151 16.93 -6.75 9.96
N SER A 152 16.76 -5.82 9.04
CA SER A 152 15.46 -5.39 8.50
C SER A 152 14.72 -6.45 7.66
N ASP A 153 15.32 -7.60 7.37
CA ASP A 153 14.70 -8.67 6.61
C ASP A 153 14.47 -9.94 7.45
N MET A 154 14.91 -9.96 8.71
CA MET A 154 14.82 -11.13 9.60
C MET A 154 13.48 -11.29 10.31
N GLY A 155 12.73 -10.21 10.50
CA GLY A 155 11.47 -10.27 11.25
C GLY A 155 10.39 -11.14 10.62
N TYR A 156 10.33 -11.18 9.29
CA TYR A 156 9.34 -12.01 8.60
C TYR A 156 9.69 -13.51 8.61
N PRO A 157 10.92 -13.95 8.34
CA PRO A 157 11.34 -15.33 8.58
C PRO A 157 11.07 -15.84 10.00
N ILE A 158 11.38 -15.05 11.02
CA ILE A 158 11.08 -15.41 12.42
C ILE A 158 9.58 -15.59 12.64
N TYR A 159 8.75 -14.67 12.11
CA TYR A 159 7.30 -14.79 12.17
C TYR A 159 6.80 -16.09 11.49
N LEU A 160 7.31 -16.42 10.31
CA LEU A 160 6.98 -17.66 9.61
C LEU A 160 7.43 -18.89 10.40
N SER A 161 8.64 -18.88 10.98
CA SER A 161 9.14 -19.97 11.81
C SER A 161 8.21 -20.30 12.99
N ILE A 162 7.68 -19.26 13.64
CA ILE A 162 6.74 -19.43 14.75
C ILE A 162 5.42 -20.05 14.24
N ILE A 163 4.89 -19.58 13.12
CA ILE A 163 3.65 -20.13 12.54
C ILE A 163 3.85 -21.58 12.12
N TYR A 164 4.95 -21.90 11.45
CA TYR A 164 5.28 -23.24 11.00
C TYR A 164 5.54 -24.20 12.17
N TYR A 165 6.16 -23.73 13.23
CA TYR A 165 6.32 -24.50 14.44
C TYR A 165 4.97 -24.90 15.07
N ILE A 166 3.99 -23.96 15.08
CA ILE A 166 2.67 -24.19 15.69
C ILE A 166 1.76 -25.01 14.75
N PHE A 167 1.78 -24.76 13.44
CA PHE A 167 0.81 -25.26 12.47
C PHE A 167 1.39 -26.22 11.41
N PHE A 168 2.52 -26.85 11.71
CA PHE A 168 3.11 -27.92 10.88
C PHE A 168 3.35 -27.54 9.41
N ASP A 169 4.07 -26.45 9.18
CA ASP A 169 4.58 -26.04 7.86
C ASP A 169 3.51 -25.74 6.78
N SER A 170 2.34 -25.30 7.19
CA SER A 170 1.22 -25.06 6.27
C SER A 170 1.23 -23.64 5.69
N VAL A 171 1.60 -23.52 4.41
CA VAL A 171 1.52 -22.28 3.61
C VAL A 171 0.09 -21.72 3.56
N ILE A 172 -0.93 -22.59 3.47
CA ILE A 172 -2.34 -22.19 3.42
C ILE A 172 -2.75 -21.48 4.71
N ILE A 173 -2.31 -21.99 5.87
CA ILE A 173 -2.63 -21.36 7.17
C ILE A 173 -2.02 -19.97 7.25
N VAL A 174 -0.78 -19.77 6.83
CA VAL A 174 -0.15 -18.44 6.76
C VAL A 174 -1.00 -17.49 5.91
N ARG A 175 -1.47 -17.93 4.73
CA ARG A 175 -2.31 -17.12 3.84
C ARG A 175 -3.70 -16.83 4.41
N ILE A 176 -4.29 -17.75 5.17
CA ILE A 176 -5.55 -17.51 5.89
C ILE A 176 -5.35 -16.48 7.00
N ILE A 177 -4.22 -16.52 7.72
CA ILE A 177 -3.86 -15.48 8.71
C ILE A 177 -3.73 -14.13 8.01
N LYS A 178 -3.09 -14.06 6.84
CA LYS A 178 -3.02 -12.83 6.03
C LYS A 178 -4.40 -12.33 5.61
N ALA A 179 -5.30 -13.22 5.20
CA ALA A 179 -6.68 -12.88 4.86
C ALA A 179 -7.41 -12.24 6.07
N LEU A 180 -7.18 -12.77 7.28
CA LEU A 180 -7.71 -12.24 8.53
C LEU A 180 -7.17 -10.83 8.84
N LEU A 181 -5.84 -10.65 8.74
CA LEU A 181 -5.18 -9.35 8.94
C LEU A 181 -5.65 -8.31 7.92
N GLY A 182 -5.81 -8.72 6.65
CA GLY A 182 -6.34 -7.85 5.58
C GLY A 182 -7.78 -7.42 5.82
N ALA A 183 -8.63 -8.30 6.34
CA ALA A 183 -10.01 -7.95 6.73
C ALA A 183 -10.03 -6.97 7.92
N TRP A 184 -9.18 -7.17 8.91
CA TRP A 184 -9.06 -6.25 10.04
C TRP A 184 -8.47 -4.89 9.64
N THR A 185 -7.59 -4.85 8.65
CA THR A 185 -7.10 -3.60 8.08
C THR A 185 -8.25 -2.71 7.60
N ALA A 186 -9.26 -3.26 6.91
CA ALA A 186 -10.43 -2.50 6.48
C ALA A 186 -11.23 -1.93 7.68
N VAL A 187 -11.33 -2.67 8.78
CA VAL A 187 -11.96 -2.19 10.03
C VAL A 187 -11.15 -1.06 10.67
N LEU A 188 -9.81 -1.15 10.66
CA LEU A 188 -8.96 -0.07 11.17
C LEU A 188 -9.10 1.20 10.33
N VAL A 189 -9.17 1.07 9.00
CA VAL A 189 -9.45 2.18 8.07
C VAL A 189 -10.80 2.83 8.39
N TYR A 190 -11.85 2.04 8.60
CA TYR A 190 -13.14 2.58 9.01
C TYR A 190 -13.04 3.42 10.28
N LYS A 191 -12.42 2.89 11.34
CA LYS A 191 -12.27 3.60 12.62
C LYS A 191 -11.47 4.89 12.48
N LEU A 192 -10.37 4.84 11.74
CA LEU A 192 -9.50 6.00 11.51
C LEU A 192 -10.20 7.06 10.66
N ALA A 193 -10.81 6.66 9.54
CA ALA A 193 -11.46 7.57 8.61
C ALA A 193 -12.73 8.20 9.21
N SER A 194 -13.55 7.43 9.92
CA SER A 194 -14.76 7.95 10.60
C SER A 194 -14.41 9.01 11.64
N ARG A 195 -13.32 8.82 12.40
CA ARG A 195 -12.87 9.81 13.39
C ARG A 195 -12.32 11.09 12.75
N ASN A 196 -11.68 10.98 11.59
CA ASN A 196 -11.05 12.12 10.94
C ASN A 196 -12.00 12.88 10.01
N PHE A 197 -12.84 12.16 9.24
CA PHE A 197 -13.62 12.72 8.13
C PHE A 197 -15.13 12.51 8.27
N GLY A 198 -15.57 11.85 9.34
CA GLY A 198 -16.97 11.53 9.56
C GLY A 198 -17.37 10.15 9.05
N GLU A 199 -18.55 9.70 9.49
CA GLU A 199 -19.06 8.34 9.31
C GLU A 199 -19.21 7.95 7.83
N THR A 200 -19.75 8.84 7.01
CA THR A 200 -19.96 8.60 5.57
C THR A 200 -18.66 8.32 4.83
N THR A 201 -17.66 9.16 5.05
CA THR A 201 -16.32 8.97 4.48
C THR A 201 -15.65 7.70 5.02
N GLY A 202 -15.82 7.42 6.32
CA GLY A 202 -15.30 6.22 6.94
C GLY A 202 -15.82 4.94 6.29
N ARG A 203 -17.12 4.88 6.01
CA ARG A 203 -17.75 3.74 5.32
C ARG A 203 -17.21 3.56 3.90
N MET A 204 -17.12 4.64 3.13
CA MET A 204 -16.57 4.57 1.76
C MET A 204 -15.11 4.11 1.76
N ALA A 205 -14.28 4.69 2.63
CA ALA A 205 -12.87 4.32 2.75
C ALA A 205 -12.70 2.83 3.07
N ALA A 206 -13.48 2.32 4.02
CA ALA A 206 -13.43 0.93 4.44
C ALA A 206 -13.89 -0.04 3.34
N ILE A 207 -14.96 0.29 2.62
CA ILE A 207 -15.44 -0.50 1.47
C ILE A 207 -14.38 -0.52 0.36
N MET A 208 -13.78 0.63 0.04
CA MET A 208 -12.68 0.68 -0.92
C MET A 208 -11.49 -0.16 -0.47
N CYS A 209 -11.12 -0.12 0.81
CA CYS A 209 -10.04 -0.94 1.37
C CYS A 209 -10.38 -2.45 1.35
N MET A 210 -11.63 -2.81 1.63
CA MET A 210 -12.11 -4.19 1.55
C MET A 210 -11.98 -4.77 0.15
N LEU A 211 -12.31 -3.97 -0.87
CA LEU A 211 -12.41 -4.39 -2.28
C LEU A 211 -11.14 -4.08 -3.10
N MET A 212 -10.13 -3.41 -2.55
CA MET A 212 -8.92 -3.03 -3.29
C MET A 212 -8.15 -4.26 -3.78
N PRO A 213 -8.04 -4.46 -5.12
CA PRO A 213 -7.46 -5.67 -5.67
C PRO A 213 -6.03 -5.93 -5.18
N ASN A 214 -5.18 -4.90 -5.12
CA ASN A 214 -3.81 -5.05 -4.62
C ASN A 214 -3.78 -5.61 -3.18
N LEU A 215 -4.68 -5.16 -2.28
CA LEU A 215 -4.74 -5.66 -0.90
C LEU A 215 -5.32 -7.08 -0.78
N ILE A 216 -6.11 -7.52 -1.76
CA ILE A 216 -6.62 -8.88 -1.85
C ILE A 216 -5.54 -9.80 -2.44
N TYR A 217 -4.92 -9.37 -3.53
CA TYR A 217 -3.93 -10.10 -4.29
C TYR A 217 -2.75 -10.56 -3.42
N TYR A 218 -2.19 -9.67 -2.62
CA TYR A 218 -1.04 -9.97 -1.76
C TYR A 218 -1.34 -10.89 -0.58
N CYS A 219 -2.61 -11.20 -0.28
CA CYS A 219 -2.93 -12.21 0.71
C CYS A 219 -2.54 -13.65 0.29
N SER A 220 -2.36 -13.87 -1.02
CA SER A 220 -1.95 -15.18 -1.56
C SER A 220 -0.44 -15.39 -1.63
N PHE A 221 0.36 -14.38 -1.29
CA PHE A 221 1.82 -14.48 -1.35
C PHE A 221 2.46 -14.79 0.00
N GLN A 222 3.58 -15.50 -0.04
CA GLN A 222 4.44 -15.73 1.12
C GLN A 222 5.41 -14.56 1.33
N LEU A 223 4.87 -13.34 1.35
CA LEU A 223 5.58 -12.07 1.43
C LEU A 223 5.07 -11.25 2.61
N LYS A 224 5.91 -10.37 3.16
CA LYS A 224 5.68 -9.57 4.37
C LYS A 224 4.71 -8.40 4.24
N GLU A 225 4.16 -8.15 3.05
CA GLU A 225 3.40 -6.94 2.73
C GLU A 225 2.10 -6.78 3.50
N VAL A 226 1.34 -7.87 3.68
CA VAL A 226 0.04 -7.81 4.38
C VAL A 226 0.23 -7.50 5.86
N GLU A 227 1.22 -8.10 6.49
CA GLU A 227 1.60 -7.84 7.88
C GLU A 227 2.06 -6.39 8.06
N MET A 228 2.87 -5.87 7.13
CA MET A 228 3.30 -4.46 7.14
C MET A 228 2.11 -3.51 7.02
N VAL A 229 1.16 -3.77 6.11
CA VAL A 229 -0.06 -2.97 5.95
C VAL A 229 -0.87 -2.96 7.24
N PHE A 230 -1.11 -4.13 7.82
CA PHE A 230 -1.89 -4.26 9.05
C PHE A 230 -1.23 -3.54 10.22
N LEU A 231 0.07 -3.78 10.45
CA LEU A 231 0.82 -3.15 11.55
C LEU A 231 0.92 -1.63 11.38
N ALA A 232 1.13 -1.13 10.15
CA ALA A 232 1.13 0.30 9.87
C ALA A 232 -0.23 0.93 10.19
N MET A 233 -1.31 0.31 9.72
CA MET A 233 -2.66 0.83 10.00
C MET A 233 -3.04 0.73 11.48
N LEU A 234 -2.62 -0.33 12.18
CA LEU A 234 -2.82 -0.47 13.61
C LEU A 234 -2.07 0.62 14.39
N PHE A 235 -0.81 0.88 14.02
CA PHE A 235 -0.03 1.97 14.61
C PHE A 235 -0.71 3.33 14.41
N ILE A 236 -1.10 3.65 13.18
CA ILE A 236 -1.71 4.95 12.83
C ILE A 236 -3.05 5.12 13.55
N GLU A 237 -3.88 4.08 13.59
CA GLU A 237 -5.17 4.10 14.29
C GLU A 237 -4.99 4.34 15.80
N ARG A 238 -4.02 3.67 16.42
CA ARG A 238 -3.71 3.85 17.84
C ARG A 238 -3.06 5.19 18.13
N ALA A 239 -2.19 5.67 17.27
CA ALA A 239 -1.58 6.99 17.37
C ALA A 239 -2.64 8.11 17.27
N ASP A 240 -3.55 8.03 16.27
CA ASP A 240 -4.66 8.98 16.15
C ASP A 240 -5.61 8.94 17.36
N ALA A 241 -5.90 7.75 17.88
CA ALA A 241 -6.71 7.60 19.09
C ALA A 241 -6.02 8.25 20.31
N LEU A 242 -4.72 8.00 20.50
CA LEU A 242 -3.93 8.56 21.61
C LEU A 242 -3.90 10.09 21.56
N LEU A 243 -3.70 10.68 20.37
CA LEU A 243 -3.70 12.12 20.19
C LEU A 243 -5.01 12.80 20.60
N ARG A 244 -6.10 12.07 20.71
CA ARG A 244 -7.45 12.57 21.05
C ARG A 244 -7.83 12.35 22.52
N LEU A 245 -7.13 11.48 23.25
CA LEU A 245 -7.50 11.13 24.62
C LEU A 245 -7.02 12.20 25.63
N PRO A 246 -7.81 12.52 26.67
CA PRO A 246 -7.42 13.44 27.73
C PRO A 246 -6.39 12.84 28.70
N LYS A 247 -6.34 11.53 28.81
CA LYS A 247 -5.38 10.79 29.63
C LYS A 247 -4.65 9.78 28.77
N MET A 248 -3.39 9.54 29.08
CA MET A 248 -2.51 8.64 28.33
C MET A 248 -2.61 7.24 28.92
N PRO A 249 -3.25 6.27 28.26
CA PRO A 249 -3.28 4.88 28.73
C PRO A 249 -1.94 4.21 28.42
N TRP A 250 -1.28 3.68 29.43
CA TRP A 250 0.00 2.97 29.30
C TRP A 250 -0.02 1.83 28.28
N ARG A 251 -1.16 1.12 28.19
CA ARG A 251 -1.35 0.05 27.20
C ARG A 251 -1.22 0.55 25.76
N SER A 252 -1.77 1.72 25.44
CA SER A 252 -1.66 2.29 24.10
C SER A 252 -0.24 2.76 23.80
N LEU A 253 0.46 3.30 24.79
CA LEU A 253 1.86 3.68 24.63
C LEU A 253 2.74 2.45 24.38
N PHE A 254 2.55 1.37 25.16
CA PHE A 254 3.27 0.12 24.99
C PHE A 254 3.09 -0.45 23.56
N LEU A 255 1.85 -0.48 23.05
CA LEU A 255 1.58 -0.93 21.68
C LEU A 255 2.24 -0.01 20.64
N LEU A 256 2.23 1.31 20.85
CA LEU A 256 2.88 2.27 19.96
C LEU A 256 4.41 2.16 19.97
N MET A 257 5.02 1.59 20.99
CA MET A 257 6.44 1.24 21.02
C MET A 257 6.70 -0.14 20.39
N LEU A 258 5.89 -1.13 20.71
CA LEU A 258 6.06 -2.51 20.26
C LEU A 258 5.91 -2.65 18.73
N ILE A 259 4.89 -2.00 18.14
CA ILE A 259 4.62 -2.12 16.69
C ILE A 259 5.80 -1.62 15.83
N PRO A 260 6.35 -0.41 16.03
CA PRO A 260 7.52 0.02 15.28
C PRO A 260 8.75 -0.85 15.50
N THR A 261 8.98 -1.35 16.72
CA THR A 261 10.11 -2.26 17.00
C THR A 261 10.03 -3.49 16.12
N PHE A 262 8.86 -4.13 16.02
CA PHE A 262 8.66 -5.27 15.14
C PHE A 262 8.77 -4.87 13.65
N LEU A 263 8.22 -3.71 13.28
CA LEU A 263 8.34 -3.21 11.92
C LEU A 263 9.78 -2.88 11.51
N PHE A 264 10.65 -2.48 12.43
CA PHE A 264 12.08 -2.29 12.12
C PHE A 264 12.75 -3.58 11.67
N MET A 265 12.34 -4.71 12.23
CA MET A 265 12.84 -6.04 11.81
C MET A 265 12.26 -6.51 10.46
N ILE A 266 11.18 -5.87 9.98
CA ILE A 266 10.52 -6.22 8.70
C ILE A 266 10.86 -5.20 7.61
N ARG A 267 10.82 -3.89 7.94
CA ARG A 267 11.03 -2.79 7.00
C ARG A 267 11.38 -1.48 7.72
N THR A 268 12.66 -1.21 7.86
CA THR A 268 13.20 -0.04 8.57
C THR A 268 12.60 1.28 8.08
N ALA A 269 12.53 1.50 6.76
CA ALA A 269 12.02 2.73 6.17
C ALA A 269 10.56 3.01 6.52
N LEU A 270 9.72 1.97 6.60
CA LEU A 270 8.32 2.11 7.02
C LEU A 270 8.22 2.48 8.50
N ALA A 271 8.94 1.75 9.36
CA ALA A 271 8.95 2.01 10.80
C ALA A 271 9.42 3.42 11.12
N ALA A 272 10.52 3.87 10.51
CA ALA A 272 11.04 5.23 10.66
C ALA A 272 10.01 6.28 10.22
N THR A 273 9.35 6.09 9.08
CA THR A 273 8.31 7.00 8.59
C THR A 273 7.12 7.11 9.55
N LEU A 274 6.67 5.99 10.13
CA LEU A 274 5.57 5.97 11.10
C LEU A 274 5.94 6.75 12.37
N VAL A 275 7.13 6.52 12.92
CA VAL A 275 7.63 7.20 14.11
C VAL A 275 7.80 8.71 13.84
N MET A 276 8.39 9.09 12.72
CA MET A 276 8.55 10.49 12.32
C MET A 276 7.22 11.19 12.09
N GLY A 277 6.27 10.53 11.41
CA GLY A 277 4.93 11.07 11.19
C GLY A 277 4.17 11.27 12.50
N PHE A 278 4.34 10.38 13.47
CA PHE A 278 3.77 10.53 14.80
C PHE A 278 4.43 11.68 15.58
N ALA A 279 5.75 11.81 15.53
CA ALA A 279 6.47 12.92 16.13
C ALA A 279 6.02 14.29 15.56
N LEU A 280 5.87 14.39 14.23
CA LEU A 280 5.32 15.58 13.57
C LEU A 280 3.89 15.88 14.05
N ALA A 281 3.05 14.85 14.16
CA ALA A 281 1.69 15.03 14.67
C ALA A 281 1.67 15.53 16.11
N LEU A 282 2.56 15.05 16.97
CA LEU A 282 2.72 15.55 18.35
C LEU A 282 3.11 17.02 18.38
N LEU A 283 3.99 17.45 17.47
CA LEU A 283 4.46 18.85 17.41
C LEU A 283 3.35 19.79 16.94
N PHE A 284 2.61 19.42 15.88
CA PHE A 284 1.71 20.35 15.19
C PHE A 284 0.23 20.27 15.63
N THR A 285 -0.21 19.18 16.29
CA THR A 285 -1.60 19.05 16.77
C THR A 285 -1.82 19.73 18.12
N SER A 286 -1.42 21.01 18.27
CA SER A 286 -1.32 21.72 19.55
C SER A 286 -2.61 21.86 20.35
N ASN A 287 -3.78 21.80 19.75
CA ASN A 287 -5.07 22.03 20.41
C ASN A 287 -5.77 20.75 20.88
N ARG A 288 -5.16 19.60 20.67
CA ARG A 288 -5.70 18.32 21.10
C ARG A 288 -4.81 17.76 22.20
N VAL A 289 -5.32 17.85 23.40
CA VAL A 289 -5.17 16.92 24.51
C VAL A 289 -3.82 16.81 25.25
N VAL A 290 -2.66 17.08 24.67
CA VAL A 290 -1.41 16.97 25.46
C VAL A 290 -0.90 18.36 25.82
N LYS A 291 -1.21 18.86 27.04
CA LYS A 291 -0.62 20.07 27.59
C LYS A 291 0.92 19.95 27.61
N GLY A 292 1.64 21.05 27.30
CA GLY A 292 3.06 21.16 26.95
C GLY A 292 4.06 20.14 27.55
N TRP A 293 3.97 19.86 28.86
CA TRP A 293 4.88 18.94 29.56
C TRP A 293 4.82 17.49 29.06
N ARG A 294 3.61 16.98 28.79
CA ARG A 294 3.41 15.61 28.30
C ARG A 294 3.91 15.41 26.86
N ARG A 295 3.94 16.50 26.06
CA ARG A 295 4.53 16.49 24.72
C ARG A 295 6.03 16.32 24.76
N VAL A 296 6.70 17.07 25.65
CA VAL A 296 8.15 16.98 25.82
C VAL A 296 8.55 15.56 26.25
N MET A 297 7.80 14.97 27.20
CA MET A 297 8.06 13.58 27.61
C MET A 297 7.80 12.58 26.48
N LEU A 298 6.78 12.80 25.66
CA LEU A 298 6.43 11.88 24.57
C LEU A 298 7.40 12.03 23.39
N ILE A 299 7.81 13.25 23.08
CA ILE A 299 8.89 13.52 22.10
C ILE A 299 10.22 12.97 22.63
N GLY A 300 10.50 13.15 23.91
CA GLY A 300 11.66 12.56 24.57
C GLY A 300 11.65 11.04 24.54
N ALA A 301 10.52 10.40 24.84
CA ALA A 301 10.37 8.95 24.78
C ALA A 301 10.52 8.40 23.33
N VAL A 302 9.93 9.08 22.35
CA VAL A 302 10.10 8.74 20.92
C VAL A 302 11.54 8.98 20.47
N GLY A 303 12.18 10.06 20.93
CA GLY A 303 13.58 10.36 20.66
C GLY A 303 14.54 9.35 21.29
N VAL A 304 14.34 9.02 22.56
CA VAL A 304 15.14 7.99 23.26
C VAL A 304 14.94 6.61 22.62
N PHE A 305 13.70 6.26 22.27
CA PHE A 305 13.41 5.00 21.58
C PHE A 305 14.08 4.96 20.19
N GLY A 306 14.02 6.06 19.43
CA GLY A 306 14.76 6.18 18.18
C GLY A 306 16.28 6.07 18.36
N LEU A 307 16.84 6.71 19.40
CA LEU A 307 18.25 6.61 19.73
C LEU A 307 18.66 5.21 20.18
N VAL A 308 17.84 4.52 20.97
CA VAL A 308 18.09 3.12 21.39
C VAL A 308 18.09 2.20 20.18
N ILE A 309 17.16 2.35 19.25
CA ILE A 309 17.16 1.57 17.98
C ILE A 309 18.41 1.87 17.15
N VAL A 310 18.79 3.14 17.03
CA VAL A 310 20.00 3.54 16.31
C VAL A 310 21.26 3.05 17.02
N ALA A 311 21.32 3.09 18.33
CA ALA A 311 22.45 2.64 19.13
C ALA A 311 22.58 1.12 19.23
N SER A 312 21.46 0.39 19.23
CA SER A 312 21.45 -1.09 19.22
C SER A 312 21.74 -1.71 17.84
N GLY A 313 21.72 -0.90 16.77
CA GLY A 313 21.96 -1.34 15.39
C GLY A 313 22.89 -0.40 14.65
N SER A 314 24.23 -0.56 14.83
CA SER A 314 25.21 0.07 13.93
C SER A 314 24.91 -0.22 12.44
N ASN A 315 24.19 -1.29 12.16
CA ASN A 315 23.76 -1.71 10.83
C ASN A 315 22.61 -0.85 10.27
N ILE A 316 21.75 -0.22 11.10
CA ILE A 316 20.62 0.59 10.60
C ILE A 316 21.14 1.86 9.91
N ILE A 317 22.18 2.50 10.48
CA ILE A 317 22.79 3.70 9.87
C ILE A 317 23.54 3.33 8.59
N THR A 318 24.27 2.23 8.62
CA THR A 318 24.95 1.69 7.41
C THR A 318 23.97 1.22 6.35
N ASP A 319 22.83 0.60 6.72
CA ASP A 319 21.76 0.24 5.80
C ASP A 319 21.11 1.48 5.16
N VAL A 320 20.85 2.53 5.92
CA VAL A 320 20.32 3.81 5.39
C VAL A 320 21.36 4.50 4.51
N GLN A 321 22.64 4.51 4.90
CA GLN A 321 23.73 5.04 4.08
C GLN A 321 23.92 4.20 2.80
N GLN A 322 23.94 2.89 2.89
CA GLN A 322 23.99 2.00 1.72
C GLN A 322 22.76 2.19 0.82
N MET A 323 21.55 2.31 1.36
CA MET A 323 20.36 2.63 0.57
C MET A 323 20.50 3.96 -0.17
N TRP A 324 21.12 4.96 0.47
CA TRP A 324 21.36 6.27 -0.15
C TRP A 324 22.45 6.20 -1.22
N GLU A 325 23.54 5.51 -0.94
CA GLU A 325 24.72 5.41 -1.83
C GLU A 325 24.50 4.39 -2.97
N THR A 326 23.91 3.24 -2.67
CA THR A 326 23.69 2.15 -3.65
C THR A 326 22.37 2.27 -4.39
N GLY A 327 21.39 3.06 -3.89
CA GLY A 327 20.08 3.24 -4.51
C GLY A 327 20.18 3.70 -5.97
N GLY A 328 21.12 4.58 -6.29
CA GLY A 328 21.39 5.05 -7.65
C GLY A 328 22.05 3.99 -8.55
N SER A 329 23.01 3.24 -8.01
CA SER A 329 23.71 2.19 -8.76
C SER A 329 22.84 0.96 -8.98
N THR A 330 22.11 0.52 -7.96
CA THR A 330 21.19 -0.63 -8.06
C THR A 330 20.04 -0.35 -9.02
N GLN A 331 19.51 0.89 -9.05
CA GLN A 331 18.50 1.28 -10.04
C GLN A 331 19.06 1.24 -11.46
N ARG A 332 20.27 1.73 -11.64
CA ARG A 332 20.96 1.69 -12.93
C ARG A 332 21.15 0.27 -13.42
N THR A 333 21.69 -0.61 -12.58
CA THR A 333 21.88 -2.04 -12.88
C THR A 333 20.55 -2.74 -13.14
N ASN A 334 19.49 -2.47 -12.36
CA ASN A 334 18.17 -3.04 -12.59
C ASN A 334 17.51 -2.54 -13.89
N MET A 335 17.74 -1.28 -14.27
CA MET A 335 17.24 -0.75 -15.55
C MET A 335 18.04 -1.29 -16.74
N GLU A 336 19.33 -1.47 -16.60
CA GLU A 336 20.19 -2.13 -17.59
C GLU A 336 19.77 -3.59 -17.79
N TRP A 337 19.57 -4.34 -16.72
CA TRP A 337 19.04 -5.70 -16.74
C TRP A 337 17.67 -5.81 -17.40
N ARG A 338 16.77 -4.86 -17.13
CA ARG A 338 15.42 -4.86 -17.69
C ARG A 338 15.36 -4.41 -19.13
N SER A 339 16.31 -3.60 -19.59
CA SER A 339 16.33 -3.12 -20.98
C SER A 339 16.98 -4.11 -21.95
N GLN A 340 17.76 -5.09 -21.46
CA GLN A 340 18.58 -6.01 -22.29
C GLN A 340 19.38 -5.29 -23.39
N ARG A 341 19.65 -4.00 -23.23
CA ARG A 341 20.39 -3.18 -24.15
C ARG A 341 21.74 -2.81 -23.54
N ASP A 342 22.79 -3.43 -24.04
CA ASP A 342 24.15 -2.94 -23.87
C ASP A 342 24.31 -1.65 -24.70
N GLY A 343 24.33 -0.50 -24.04
CA GLY A 343 24.69 0.71 -24.73
C GLY A 343 24.17 2.04 -24.15
N LYS A 344 24.64 3.13 -24.76
CA LYS A 344 24.41 4.54 -24.36
C LYS A 344 22.93 4.95 -24.24
N MET A 345 22.02 4.20 -24.84
CA MET A 345 20.57 4.52 -24.83
C MET A 345 19.90 4.04 -23.53
N SER A 346 20.31 2.90 -22.95
CA SER A 346 19.83 2.42 -21.65
C SER A 346 20.21 3.38 -20.53
N GLN A 347 21.39 3.98 -20.60
CA GLN A 347 21.87 4.97 -19.64
C GLN A 347 21.06 6.28 -19.68
N LYS A 348 20.60 6.72 -20.86
CA LYS A 348 19.73 7.88 -20.97
C LYS A 348 18.37 7.61 -20.38
N PHE A 349 17.76 6.45 -20.64
CA PHE A 349 16.47 6.07 -20.05
C PHE A 349 16.55 5.91 -18.51
N ALA A 350 17.62 5.30 -17.98
CA ALA A 350 17.84 5.21 -16.55
C ALA A 350 17.98 6.58 -15.89
N LYS A 351 18.65 7.52 -16.56
CA LYS A 351 18.82 8.90 -16.08
C LYS A 351 17.50 9.67 -16.02
N TYR A 352 16.58 9.47 -16.99
CA TYR A 352 15.27 10.11 -17.02
C TYR A 352 14.24 9.39 -16.15
N ALA A 353 14.42 8.12 -15.80
CA ALA A 353 13.54 7.37 -14.91
C ALA A 353 13.85 7.55 -13.41
N GLY A 354 14.74 8.49 -13.07
CA GLY A 354 15.11 8.79 -11.69
C GLY A 354 14.04 9.51 -10.89
N ALA A 355 14.37 9.84 -9.65
CA ALA A 355 13.48 10.46 -8.67
C ALA A 355 12.75 11.72 -9.20
N SER A 356 13.40 12.51 -10.05
CA SER A 356 12.82 13.73 -10.65
C SER A 356 11.61 13.48 -11.55
N VAL A 357 11.56 12.32 -12.23
CA VAL A 357 10.42 11.93 -13.09
C VAL A 357 9.31 11.30 -12.27
N PHE A 358 9.65 10.51 -11.26
CA PHE A 358 8.65 9.80 -10.45
C PHE A 358 8.03 10.66 -9.35
N ALA A 359 8.74 11.68 -8.84
CA ALA A 359 8.23 12.54 -7.78
C ALA A 359 6.84 13.15 -8.09
N PRO A 360 6.61 13.81 -9.25
CA PRO A 360 5.31 14.39 -9.56
C PRO A 360 4.22 13.35 -9.79
N LEU A 361 4.59 12.12 -10.16
CA LEU A 361 3.67 11.03 -10.47
C LEU A 361 3.49 10.03 -9.32
N ILE A 362 4.11 10.26 -8.16
CA ILE A 362 4.23 9.27 -7.08
C ILE A 362 2.87 8.76 -6.56
N PHE A 363 1.85 9.58 -6.61
CA PHE A 363 0.49 9.17 -6.22
C PHE A 363 -0.15 8.23 -7.24
N THR A 364 0.25 8.30 -8.51
CA THR A 364 -0.36 7.53 -9.60
C THR A 364 0.38 6.24 -9.92
N ILE A 365 1.71 6.26 -9.92
CA ILE A 365 2.52 5.07 -10.27
C ILE A 365 2.32 3.93 -9.26
N PRO A 366 2.48 2.66 -9.71
CA PRO A 366 2.75 2.22 -11.08
C PRO A 366 1.53 2.30 -11.99
N PHE A 367 1.78 2.44 -13.29
CA PHE A 367 0.73 2.34 -14.30
C PHE A 367 0.47 0.88 -14.71
N PRO A 368 -0.72 0.58 -15.28
CA PRO A 368 -1.09 -0.80 -15.60
C PRO A 368 -0.26 -1.36 -16.75
N THR A 369 0.19 -2.62 -16.60
CA THR A 369 0.90 -3.36 -17.65
C THR A 369 -0.12 -4.13 -18.49
N MET A 370 -0.49 -3.58 -19.66
CA MET A 370 -1.52 -4.10 -20.57
C MET A 370 -0.93 -4.67 -21.87
N ALA A 371 0.39 -4.89 -21.92
CA ALA A 371 1.08 -5.53 -23.02
C ALA A 371 1.92 -6.70 -22.51
N GLU A 372 2.13 -7.71 -23.35
CA GLU A 372 2.93 -8.88 -23.00
C GLU A 372 4.39 -8.48 -22.88
N THR A 373 4.92 -8.58 -21.67
CA THR A 373 6.30 -8.24 -21.35
C THR A 373 6.93 -9.42 -20.61
N PRO A 374 8.08 -9.96 -21.08
CA PRO A 374 8.74 -11.08 -20.43
C PRO A 374 9.13 -10.79 -18.98
N GLY A 375 8.99 -11.78 -18.10
CA GLY A 375 9.41 -11.71 -16.71
C GLY A 375 8.59 -10.74 -15.83
N GLN A 376 7.38 -10.38 -16.21
CA GLN A 376 6.50 -9.47 -15.45
C GLN A 376 5.10 -10.04 -15.18
N GLU A 377 4.99 -11.33 -14.98
CA GLU A 377 3.73 -12.05 -14.80
C GLU A 377 2.90 -11.46 -13.66
N ASN A 378 3.51 -11.20 -12.52
CA ASN A 378 2.84 -10.58 -11.37
C ASN A 378 2.27 -9.19 -11.70
N GLN A 379 3.00 -8.37 -12.47
CA GLN A 379 2.51 -7.05 -12.88
C GLN A 379 1.39 -7.12 -13.92
N LYS A 380 1.40 -8.14 -14.77
CA LYS A 380 0.32 -8.42 -15.71
C LYS A 380 -0.93 -8.91 -14.97
N MET A 381 -0.75 -9.70 -13.92
CA MET A 381 -1.86 -10.22 -13.11
C MET A 381 -2.58 -9.14 -12.31
N ILE A 382 -1.86 -8.13 -11.78
CA ILE A 382 -2.42 -7.07 -10.92
C ILE A 382 -2.62 -5.72 -11.66
N HIS A 383 -2.59 -5.72 -12.98
CA HIS A 383 -2.65 -4.46 -13.74
C HIS A 383 -3.97 -3.70 -13.54
N GLY A 384 -5.08 -4.39 -13.33
CA GLY A 384 -6.37 -3.77 -13.03
C GLY A 384 -6.34 -3.05 -11.68
N GLY A 385 -5.74 -3.66 -10.65
CA GLY A 385 -5.56 -3.03 -9.35
C GLY A 385 -4.70 -1.76 -9.42
N ASN A 386 -3.64 -1.77 -10.23
CA ASN A 386 -2.84 -0.58 -10.49
C ASN A 386 -3.65 0.51 -11.20
N TYR A 387 -4.49 0.13 -12.18
CA TYR A 387 -5.40 1.06 -12.82
C TYR A 387 -6.40 1.66 -11.82
N VAL A 388 -7.00 0.86 -10.94
CA VAL A 388 -7.88 1.35 -9.87
C VAL A 388 -7.17 2.42 -9.05
N LYS A 389 -5.93 2.16 -8.60
CA LYS A 389 -5.11 3.12 -7.87
C LYS A 389 -4.91 4.41 -8.67
N ASN A 390 -4.58 4.32 -9.97
CA ASN A 390 -4.37 5.51 -10.81
C ASN A 390 -5.63 6.40 -10.86
N ILE A 391 -6.80 5.79 -11.01
CA ILE A 391 -8.07 6.53 -11.08
C ILE A 391 -8.42 7.20 -9.76
N ILE A 392 -8.31 6.49 -8.64
CA ILE A 392 -8.65 7.05 -7.33
C ILE A 392 -7.64 8.10 -6.85
N SER A 393 -6.42 8.12 -7.40
CA SER A 393 -5.38 9.11 -7.09
C SER A 393 -5.84 10.54 -7.33
N PHE A 394 -6.73 10.78 -8.29
CA PHE A 394 -7.36 12.08 -8.48
C PHE A 394 -8.00 12.61 -7.20
N PHE A 395 -8.77 11.77 -6.54
CA PHE A 395 -9.48 12.15 -5.31
C PHE A 395 -8.53 12.27 -4.13
N THR A 396 -7.45 11.47 -4.08
CA THR A 396 -6.40 11.59 -3.07
C THR A 396 -5.69 12.94 -3.17
N ILE A 397 -5.25 13.32 -4.36
CA ILE A 397 -4.59 14.59 -4.62
C ILE A 397 -5.54 15.75 -4.29
N ALA A 398 -6.79 15.67 -4.75
CA ALA A 398 -7.80 16.67 -4.44
C ALA A 398 -8.05 16.79 -2.93
N ALA A 399 -8.12 15.69 -2.20
CA ALA A 399 -8.28 15.67 -0.75
C ALA A 399 -7.12 16.39 -0.05
N LEU A 400 -5.87 16.14 -0.45
CA LEU A 400 -4.70 16.82 0.10
C LEU A 400 -4.78 18.34 -0.13
N PHE A 401 -5.16 18.77 -1.32
CA PHE A 401 -5.37 20.21 -1.59
C PHE A 401 -6.48 20.79 -0.72
N ILE A 402 -7.62 20.11 -0.59
CA ILE A 402 -8.72 20.56 0.27
C ILE A 402 -8.25 20.71 1.73
N MET A 403 -7.50 19.76 2.25
CA MET A 403 -6.97 19.80 3.62
C MET A 403 -5.98 20.94 3.83
N LEU A 404 -5.08 21.17 2.88
CA LEU A 404 -4.09 22.24 2.95
C LEU A 404 -4.76 23.62 2.92
N PHE A 405 -5.76 23.82 2.04
CA PHE A 405 -6.41 25.13 1.87
C PHE A 405 -7.59 25.39 2.82
N SER A 406 -8.09 24.36 3.53
CA SER A 406 -9.19 24.53 4.49
C SER A 406 -8.81 25.24 5.80
N GLY A 407 -7.54 25.56 6.01
CA GLY A 407 -7.04 26.15 7.26
C GLY A 407 -6.97 25.15 8.45
N ASN A 408 -7.59 24.00 8.35
CA ASN A 408 -7.63 22.97 9.39
C ASN A 408 -6.59 21.84 9.20
N TRP A 409 -5.54 22.10 8.42
CA TRP A 409 -4.52 21.10 8.07
C TRP A 409 -3.90 20.39 9.28
N ARG A 410 -3.78 21.11 10.42
CA ARG A 410 -3.24 20.55 11.68
C ARG A 410 -4.00 19.33 12.19
N ARG A 411 -5.28 19.19 11.81
CA ARG A 411 -6.11 18.04 12.16
C ARG A 411 -5.64 16.77 11.47
N TYR A 412 -5.03 16.89 10.30
CA TYR A 412 -4.71 15.80 9.40
C TYR A 412 -3.21 15.51 9.30
N VAL A 413 -2.39 16.16 10.16
CA VAL A 413 -0.92 16.03 10.11
C VAL A 413 -0.49 14.57 10.17
N LEU A 414 -1.03 13.75 11.09
CA LEU A 414 -0.63 12.36 11.24
C LEU A 414 -0.79 11.55 9.94
N PRO A 415 -1.99 11.40 9.37
CA PRO A 415 -2.15 10.59 8.16
C PRO A 415 -1.47 11.21 6.93
N VAL A 416 -1.42 12.56 6.82
CA VAL A 416 -0.80 13.23 5.68
C VAL A 416 0.72 13.12 5.74
N SER A 417 1.34 13.32 6.90
CA SER A 417 2.81 13.22 7.04
C SER A 417 3.32 11.80 6.80
N ILE A 418 2.58 10.80 7.25
CA ILE A 418 2.94 9.40 7.00
C ILE A 418 2.76 9.06 5.51
N LEU A 419 1.64 9.41 4.90
CA LEU A 419 1.39 9.17 3.47
C LEU A 419 2.46 9.85 2.60
N CYS A 420 2.64 11.15 2.75
CA CYS A 420 3.60 11.91 1.94
C CYS A 420 5.05 11.54 2.27
N GLY A 421 5.37 11.34 3.55
CA GLY A 421 6.71 10.97 4.00
C GLY A 421 7.14 9.62 3.41
N TYR A 422 6.28 8.60 3.47
CA TYR A 422 6.62 7.30 2.90
C TYR A 422 6.71 7.32 1.37
N LEU A 423 5.82 8.07 0.70
CA LEU A 423 5.92 8.26 -0.76
C LEU A 423 7.22 8.95 -1.15
N LEU A 424 7.68 9.95 -0.39
CA LEU A 424 8.98 10.59 -0.61
C LEU A 424 10.14 9.57 -0.44
N VAL A 425 10.09 8.73 0.60
CA VAL A 425 11.06 7.65 0.78
C VAL A 425 11.11 6.74 -0.45
N LEU A 426 9.95 6.36 -1.02
CA LEU A 426 9.88 5.52 -2.23
C LEU A 426 10.49 6.22 -3.45
N VAL A 427 10.30 7.53 -3.59
CA VAL A 427 10.91 8.32 -4.68
C VAL A 427 12.44 8.29 -4.58
N PHE A 428 12.97 8.55 -3.39
CA PHE A 428 14.43 8.62 -3.19
C PHE A 428 15.11 7.25 -3.17
N SER A 429 14.40 6.19 -2.73
CA SER A 429 14.93 4.83 -2.75
C SER A 429 14.78 4.12 -4.10
N ASN A 430 14.24 4.79 -5.12
CA ASN A 430 14.01 4.26 -6.47
C ASN A 430 13.06 3.05 -6.56
N PHE A 431 12.30 2.75 -5.51
CA PHE A 431 11.28 1.70 -5.48
C PHE A 431 9.88 2.19 -5.90
N ALA A 432 9.76 3.44 -6.32
CA ALA A 432 8.48 4.06 -6.67
C ALA A 432 7.70 3.34 -7.79
N HIS A 433 8.39 2.63 -8.69
CA HIS A 433 7.78 1.93 -9.83
C HIS A 433 7.17 0.55 -9.49
N SER A 434 7.40 0.03 -8.28
CA SER A 434 6.89 -1.27 -7.85
C SER A 434 5.66 -1.11 -6.97
N GLU A 435 4.55 -1.72 -7.37
CA GLU A 435 3.26 -1.70 -6.64
C GLU A 435 3.39 -2.26 -5.23
N ARG A 436 4.26 -3.24 -5.03
CA ARG A 436 4.52 -3.90 -3.76
C ARG A 436 4.90 -2.91 -2.65
N PHE A 437 5.76 -1.96 -2.98
CA PHE A 437 6.24 -0.99 -1.99
C PHE A 437 5.23 0.11 -1.65
N HIS A 438 4.18 0.30 -2.45
CA HIS A 438 3.09 1.22 -2.13
C HIS A 438 2.05 0.66 -1.17
N LEU A 439 2.00 -0.67 -0.99
CA LEU A 439 0.97 -1.35 -0.20
C LEU A 439 0.84 -0.84 1.24
N PRO A 440 1.93 -0.61 2.02
CA PRO A 440 1.82 -0.22 3.42
C PRO A 440 1.00 1.06 3.65
N ILE A 441 1.01 1.98 2.68
CA ILE A 441 0.29 3.26 2.77
C ILE A 441 -0.96 3.31 1.87
N LEU A 442 -1.23 2.26 1.11
CA LEU A 442 -2.39 2.19 0.22
C LEU A 442 -3.72 2.41 0.97
N PRO A 443 -3.93 1.87 2.19
CA PRO A 443 -5.14 2.18 2.96
C PRO A 443 -5.30 3.68 3.30
N LEU A 444 -4.20 4.40 3.58
CA LEU A 444 -4.25 5.86 3.76
C LEU A 444 -4.61 6.58 2.46
N HIS A 445 -4.06 6.12 1.35
CA HIS A 445 -4.38 6.63 0.02
C HIS A 445 -5.88 6.48 -0.28
N LEU A 446 -6.46 5.30 -0.01
CA LEU A 446 -7.89 5.03 -0.15
C LEU A 446 -8.76 5.90 0.78
N MET A 447 -8.29 6.12 2.01
CA MET A 447 -8.97 6.98 2.97
C MET A 447 -9.04 8.44 2.49
N MET A 448 -7.94 8.97 1.94
CA MET A 448 -7.91 10.31 1.33
C MET A 448 -8.79 10.37 0.08
N ALA A 449 -8.75 9.34 -0.77
CA ALA A 449 -9.62 9.25 -1.95
C ALA A 449 -11.11 9.27 -1.58
N ALA A 450 -11.50 8.51 -0.56
CA ALA A 450 -12.88 8.52 -0.06
C ALA A 450 -13.30 9.89 0.43
N TYR A 451 -12.40 10.62 1.11
CA TYR A 451 -12.67 12.01 1.50
C TYR A 451 -12.83 12.91 0.27
N GLY A 452 -11.95 12.81 -0.73
CA GLY A 452 -12.09 13.55 -1.99
C GLY A 452 -13.42 13.27 -2.70
N ILE A 453 -13.85 12.00 -2.75
CA ILE A 453 -15.14 11.60 -3.32
C ILE A 453 -16.31 12.21 -2.53
N SER A 454 -16.25 12.21 -1.20
CA SER A 454 -17.32 12.78 -0.35
C SER A 454 -17.53 14.27 -0.61
N GLN A 455 -16.48 15.00 -1.02
CA GLN A 455 -16.55 16.44 -1.30
C GLN A 455 -17.02 16.79 -2.73
N MET A 456 -17.27 15.79 -3.59
CA MET A 456 -17.64 16.04 -4.99
C MET A 456 -18.91 16.90 -5.16
N ASN A 457 -19.87 16.81 -4.23
CA ASN A 457 -21.09 17.63 -4.30
C ASN A 457 -20.82 19.10 -3.98
N LYS A 458 -19.85 19.37 -3.11
CA LYS A 458 -19.47 20.72 -2.69
C LYS A 458 -18.58 21.43 -3.69
N LEU A 459 -17.78 20.68 -4.45
CA LEU A 459 -16.75 21.21 -5.36
C LEU A 459 -17.01 20.79 -6.80
N ARG A 460 -17.62 21.68 -7.60
CA ARG A 460 -17.91 21.42 -9.03
C ARG A 460 -16.66 21.07 -9.84
N ILE A 461 -15.49 21.59 -9.44
CA ILE A 461 -14.22 21.32 -10.11
C ILE A 461 -13.89 19.81 -10.09
N LEU A 462 -14.25 19.07 -9.03
CA LEU A 462 -14.02 17.63 -8.95
C LEU A 462 -14.89 16.87 -9.97
N LYS A 463 -16.15 17.29 -10.15
CA LYS A 463 -17.07 16.68 -11.13
C LYS A 463 -16.59 16.91 -12.56
N LYS A 464 -16.03 18.10 -12.86
CA LYS A 464 -15.56 18.47 -14.19
C LYS A 464 -14.15 17.93 -14.48
N GLY A 465 -13.28 17.91 -13.49
CA GLY A 465 -11.88 17.46 -13.63
C GLY A 465 -11.73 15.95 -13.74
N TYR A 466 -12.63 15.17 -13.13
CA TYR A 466 -12.53 13.73 -13.11
C TYR A 466 -12.50 13.06 -14.50
N PRO A 467 -13.37 13.40 -15.47
CA PRO A 467 -13.28 12.84 -16.82
C PRO A 467 -11.95 13.14 -17.52
N TRP A 468 -11.41 14.34 -17.31
CA TRP A 468 -10.08 14.72 -17.86
C TRP A 468 -8.96 13.93 -17.21
N TRP A 469 -9.07 13.66 -15.90
CA TRP A 469 -8.12 12.78 -15.24
C TRP A 469 -8.17 11.35 -15.81
N CYS A 470 -9.36 10.80 -16.04
CA CYS A 470 -9.52 9.49 -16.67
C CYS A 470 -8.90 9.47 -18.08
N ALA A 471 -9.11 10.53 -18.87
CA ALA A 471 -8.47 10.68 -20.19
C ALA A 471 -6.94 10.74 -20.08
N LEU A 472 -6.41 11.48 -19.09
CA LEU A 472 -4.96 11.52 -18.82
C LEU A 472 -4.42 10.14 -18.43
N MET A 473 -5.12 9.39 -17.57
CA MET A 473 -4.71 8.05 -17.18
C MET A 473 -4.80 7.05 -18.33
N PHE A 474 -5.75 7.21 -19.24
CA PHE A 474 -5.81 6.46 -20.47
C PHE A 474 -4.54 6.67 -21.33
N VAL A 475 -4.17 7.91 -21.59
CA VAL A 475 -2.94 8.24 -22.34
C VAL A 475 -1.70 7.73 -21.61
N ALA A 476 -1.65 7.91 -20.29
CA ALA A 476 -0.54 7.44 -19.47
C ALA A 476 -0.37 5.90 -19.51
N ALA A 477 -1.48 5.15 -19.53
CA ALA A 477 -1.44 3.70 -19.68
C ALA A 477 -0.86 3.27 -21.04
N LEU A 478 -1.28 3.92 -22.14
CA LEU A 478 -0.73 3.66 -23.48
C LEU A 478 0.77 3.99 -23.52
N ALA A 479 1.15 5.18 -23.07
CA ALA A 479 2.55 5.61 -23.02
C ALA A 479 3.43 4.70 -22.16
N TRP A 480 2.91 4.22 -21.03
CA TRP A 480 3.63 3.30 -20.15
C TRP A 480 3.90 1.94 -20.80
N ASN A 481 2.93 1.38 -21.52
CA ASN A 481 3.11 0.12 -22.24
C ASN A 481 4.10 0.29 -23.41
N TRP A 482 4.02 1.41 -24.15
CA TRP A 482 5.04 1.75 -25.14
C TRP A 482 6.43 1.83 -24.52
N PHE A 483 6.57 2.56 -23.40
CA PHE A 483 7.85 2.69 -22.69
C PHE A 483 8.42 1.32 -22.27
N LYS A 484 7.57 0.43 -21.77
CA LYS A 484 7.99 -0.93 -21.36
C LYS A 484 8.48 -1.78 -22.53
N LEU A 485 7.80 -1.72 -23.66
CA LEU A 485 8.17 -2.47 -24.87
C LEU A 485 9.41 -1.87 -25.53
N ALA A 486 9.44 -0.54 -25.72
CA ALA A 486 10.59 0.16 -26.28
C ALA A 486 11.85 0.02 -25.41
N GLY A 487 11.71 0.08 -24.10
CA GLY A 487 12.83 -0.14 -23.17
C GLY A 487 13.46 -1.55 -23.27
N ARG A 488 12.73 -2.52 -23.81
CA ARG A 488 13.20 -3.90 -24.05
C ARG A 488 13.61 -4.15 -25.51
N GLY A 489 13.55 -3.14 -26.35
CA GLY A 489 13.85 -3.29 -27.79
C GLY A 489 12.84 -4.16 -28.55
N MET A 490 11.61 -4.27 -28.04
CA MET A 490 10.55 -5.05 -28.68
C MET A 490 9.81 -4.25 -29.75
N ILE A 491 9.83 -2.91 -29.65
CA ILE A 491 9.31 -1.96 -30.65
C ILE A 491 10.28 -0.80 -30.81
#